data_23f1e6474f6b4b795413d61437d98d35
#
_entry.id   23f1e6474f6b4b795413d61437d98d35
#
_cell.length_a   1.000
_cell.length_b   1.000
_cell.length_c   1.000
_cell.angle_alpha   90.00
_cell.angle_beta   90.00
_cell.angle_gamma   90.00
#
_symmetry.space_group_name_H-M   'P 1'
#
loop_
_entity.id
_entity.type
_entity.pdbx_description
1 polymer ?
#
loop_
_entity_poly.entity_id
_entity_poly.type
_entity_poly.pdbx_seq_one_letter_code
_entity_poly.pdbx_strand_id
1 'polypeptide(L)' 'MITNNDIMKKLRVAHSFRDDDILKVLELVDFKMTKPELNAIFQKEGHQNYKECGDQLLRNFLNGLIIHLRGPMPKKED' A
#
# COMPACT_ATOMS: atom_id res chain seq x y z
N MET A 1 -7.87 -15.88 -9.78
CA MET A 1 -7.96 -15.43 -8.38
C MET A 1 -7.13 -14.16 -8.20
N ILE A 2 -7.66 -13.21 -7.46
CA ILE A 2 -6.96 -11.95 -7.25
C ILE A 2 -5.99 -12.10 -6.07
N THR A 3 -4.79 -11.57 -6.21
CA THR A 3 -3.78 -11.64 -5.15
C THR A 3 -3.68 -10.28 -4.46
N ASN A 4 -2.97 -10.24 -3.32
CA ASN A 4 -2.72 -8.98 -2.64
C ASN A 4 -1.96 -8.01 -3.55
N ASN A 5 -1.05 -8.54 -4.37
CA ASN A 5 -0.34 -7.70 -5.33
C ASN A 5 -1.31 -7.06 -6.33
N ASP A 6 -2.29 -7.83 -6.79
CA ASP A 6 -3.30 -7.30 -7.70
C ASP A 6 -4.14 -6.22 -7.03
N ILE A 7 -4.48 -6.43 -5.76
CA ILE A 7 -5.25 -5.45 -5.01
C ILE A 7 -4.47 -4.14 -4.89
N MET A 8 -3.19 -4.24 -4.54
CA MET A 8 -2.34 -3.05 -4.45
C MET A 8 -2.27 -2.31 -5.76
N LYS A 9 -2.11 -3.04 -6.88
CA LYS A 9 -2.06 -2.42 -8.20
C LYS A 9 -3.36 -1.71 -8.54
N LYS A 10 -4.48 -2.33 -8.22
CA LYS A 10 -5.78 -1.73 -8.51
C LYS A 10 -6.01 -0.48 -7.67
N LEU A 11 -5.61 -0.51 -6.41
CA LEU A 11 -5.73 0.66 -5.55
C LEU A 11 -4.84 1.80 -6.05
N ARG A 12 -3.64 1.46 -6.51
CA ARG A 12 -2.72 2.45 -7.06
C ARG A 12 -3.35 3.15 -8.26
N VAL A 13 -3.93 2.38 -9.15
CA VAL A 13 -4.58 2.94 -10.35
C VAL A 13 -5.81 3.76 -9.97
N ALA A 14 -6.63 3.21 -9.07
CA ALA A 14 -7.88 3.86 -8.68
C ALA A 14 -7.65 5.24 -8.06
N HIS A 15 -6.56 5.38 -7.31
CA HIS A 15 -6.24 6.64 -6.63
C HIS A 15 -5.20 7.47 -7.40
N SER A 16 -4.73 6.99 -8.53
CA SER A 16 -3.69 7.66 -9.32
C SER A 16 -2.43 7.91 -8.48
N PHE A 17 -2.08 6.96 -7.65
CA PHE A 17 -0.92 7.10 -6.77
C PHE A 17 0.38 6.82 -7.50
N ARG A 18 1.40 7.60 -7.14
CA ARG A 18 2.78 7.29 -7.50
C ARG A 18 3.41 6.55 -6.33
N ASP A 19 4.61 6.03 -6.55
CA ASP A 19 5.33 5.32 -5.49
C ASP A 19 5.46 6.18 -4.23
N ASP A 20 5.80 7.47 -4.41
CA ASP A 20 5.96 8.37 -3.27
C ASP A 20 4.65 8.52 -2.49
N ASP A 21 3.53 8.55 -3.19
CA ASP A 21 2.23 8.70 -2.54
C ASP A 21 1.94 7.49 -1.67
N ILE A 22 2.24 6.30 -2.20
CA ILE A 22 1.99 5.06 -1.45
C ILE A 22 2.88 5.02 -0.21
N LEU A 23 4.14 5.42 -0.34
CA LEU A 23 5.04 5.45 0.80
C LEU A 23 4.54 6.43 1.87
N LYS A 24 4.00 7.57 1.46
CA LYS A 24 3.44 8.52 2.41
C LYS A 24 2.23 7.95 3.13
N VAL A 25 1.37 7.22 2.41
CA VAL A 25 0.20 6.58 3.01
C VAL A 25 0.66 5.58 4.07
N LEU A 26 1.69 4.80 3.75
CA LEU A 26 2.22 3.82 4.71
C LEU A 26 2.84 4.51 5.93
N GLU A 27 3.46 5.66 5.74
CA GLU A 27 4.03 6.41 6.86
C GLU A 27 2.98 6.86 7.86
N LEU A 28 1.75 7.05 7.41
CA LEU A 28 0.67 7.46 8.30
C LEU A 28 0.39 6.40 9.37
N VAL A 29 0.78 5.17 9.12
CA VAL A 29 0.63 4.08 10.10
C VAL A 29 1.99 3.57 10.57
N ASP A 30 3.02 4.40 10.43
CA ASP A 30 4.39 4.07 10.87
C ASP A 30 4.95 2.83 10.21
N PHE A 31 4.51 2.54 9.00
CA PHE A 31 5.05 1.41 8.26
C PHE A 31 6.07 1.94 7.27
N LYS A 32 7.33 1.63 7.50
CA LYS A 32 8.42 2.13 6.67
C LYS A 32 8.79 1.13 5.60
N MET A 33 8.96 1.64 4.39
CA MET A 33 9.28 0.82 3.25
C MET A 33 10.07 1.67 2.27
N THR A 34 10.98 1.05 1.53
CA THR A 34 11.77 1.77 0.54
C THR A 34 11.14 1.65 -0.84
N LYS A 35 11.53 2.55 -1.74
CA LYS A 35 11.05 2.49 -3.12
C LYS A 35 11.39 1.17 -3.81
N PRO A 36 12.62 0.65 -3.69
CA PRO A 36 12.91 -0.64 -4.31
C PRO A 36 12.03 -1.77 -3.79
N GLU A 37 11.73 -1.76 -2.48
CA GLU A 37 10.86 -2.77 -1.91
C GLU A 37 9.45 -2.65 -2.48
N LEU A 38 8.95 -1.42 -2.60
CA LEU A 38 7.63 -1.19 -3.16
C LEU A 38 7.58 -1.58 -4.64
N ASN A 39 8.61 -1.23 -5.39
CA ASN A 39 8.66 -1.60 -6.81
C ASN A 39 8.61 -3.09 -7.02
N ALA A 40 9.20 -3.87 -6.12
CA ALA A 40 9.18 -5.32 -6.22
C ALA A 40 7.74 -5.85 -6.13
N ILE A 41 6.90 -5.19 -5.35
CA ILE A 41 5.49 -5.58 -5.21
C ILE A 41 4.74 -5.37 -6.53
N PHE A 42 5.13 -4.34 -7.30
CA PHE A 42 4.43 -3.99 -8.53
C PHE A 42 5.01 -4.64 -9.79
N GLN A 43 6.03 -5.47 -9.66
CA GLN A 43 6.56 -6.19 -10.80
C GLN A 43 5.59 -7.28 -11.24
N LYS A 44 5.76 -7.75 -12.46
CA LYS A 44 4.96 -8.87 -12.94
C LYS A 44 5.34 -10.14 -12.20
N GLU A 45 4.37 -10.97 -11.95
CA GLU A 45 4.61 -12.29 -11.41
C GLU A 45 5.55 -13.04 -12.35
N GLY A 46 6.58 -13.65 -11.81
CA GLY A 46 7.60 -14.30 -12.61
C GLY A 46 8.82 -13.44 -12.87
N HIS A 47 8.73 -12.12 -12.65
CA HIS A 47 9.90 -11.26 -12.77
C HIS A 47 10.86 -11.60 -11.64
N GLN A 48 12.16 -11.57 -11.93
CA GLN A 48 13.14 -11.99 -10.92
C GLN A 48 13.11 -11.13 -9.66
N ASN A 49 12.66 -9.89 -9.77
CA ASN A 49 12.57 -8.99 -8.63
C ASN A 49 11.18 -8.95 -8.01
N TYR A 50 10.26 -9.75 -8.53
CA TYR A 50 8.90 -9.80 -8.00
C TYR A 50 8.90 -10.22 -6.54
N LYS A 51 8.10 -9.55 -5.74
CA LYS A 51 7.92 -9.94 -4.35
C LYS A 51 6.44 -9.97 -4.04
N GLU A 52 6.03 -11.02 -3.34
CA GLU A 52 4.64 -11.18 -2.98
C GLU A 52 4.27 -10.19 -1.88
N CYS A 53 3.10 -9.56 -2.03
CA CYS A 53 2.59 -8.64 -1.02
C CYS A 53 1.96 -9.44 0.11
N GLY A 54 2.52 -9.33 1.31
CA GLY A 54 1.96 -10.01 2.45
C GLY A 54 0.71 -9.32 2.97
N ASP A 55 -0.06 -10.05 3.77
CA ASP A 55 -1.30 -9.51 4.34
C ASP A 55 -1.02 -8.30 5.23
N GLN A 56 0.09 -8.31 5.93
CA GLN A 56 0.43 -7.21 6.84
C GLN A 56 0.63 -5.91 6.06
N LEU A 57 1.33 -5.97 4.93
CA LEU A 57 1.54 -4.78 4.11
C LEU A 57 0.21 -4.27 3.59
N LEU A 58 -0.62 -5.16 3.06
CA LEU A 58 -1.91 -4.76 2.53
C LEU A 58 -2.78 -4.13 3.62
N ARG A 59 -2.81 -4.75 4.79
CA ARG A 59 -3.59 -4.23 5.91
C ARG A 59 -3.13 -2.83 6.31
N ASN A 60 -1.82 -2.64 6.42
CA ASN A 60 -1.29 -1.34 6.79
C ASN A 60 -1.59 -0.30 5.72
N PHE A 61 -1.49 -0.68 4.45
CA PHE A 61 -1.81 0.24 3.38
C PHE A 61 -3.28 0.67 3.43
N LEU A 62 -4.17 -0.29 3.66
CA LEU A 62 -5.60 0.02 3.76
C LEU A 62 -5.89 0.93 4.95
N ASN A 63 -5.26 0.67 6.08
CA ASN A 63 -5.43 1.53 7.25
C ASN A 63 -4.89 2.94 6.99
N GLY A 64 -3.74 3.02 6.31
CA GLY A 64 -3.19 4.31 5.93
C GLY A 64 -4.10 5.07 4.97
N LEU A 65 -4.75 4.34 4.05
CA LEU A 65 -5.71 4.96 3.12
C LEU A 65 -6.88 5.57 3.87
N ILE A 66 -7.36 4.92 4.91
CA ILE A 66 -8.46 5.47 5.69
C ILE A 66 -8.06 6.82 6.25
N ILE A 67 -6.87 6.92 6.83
CA ILE A 67 -6.37 8.17 7.38
C ILE A 67 -6.16 9.20 6.27
N HIS A 68 -5.58 8.76 5.15
CA HIS A 68 -5.29 9.65 4.02
C HIS A 68 -6.57 10.27 3.45
N LEU A 69 -7.63 9.47 3.32
CA LEU A 69 -8.86 9.93 2.70
C LEU A 69 -9.78 10.67 3.66
N ARG A 70 -9.73 10.33 4.93
CA ARG A 70 -10.64 10.90 5.92
C ARG A 70 -9.94 11.82 6.90
N GLY A 71 -8.62 11.90 6.85
CA GLY A 71 -7.84 12.67 7.80
C GLY A 71 -7.65 11.89 9.10
N PRO A 72 -6.90 12.47 10.05
CA PRO A 72 -6.68 11.80 11.33
C PRO A 72 -8.00 11.48 11.98
N MET A 73 -8.12 10.26 12.49
CA MET A 73 -9.37 9.83 13.14
C MET A 73 -9.54 10.56 14.46
N PRO A 74 -10.77 10.97 14.78
CA PRO A 74 -11.04 11.51 16.11
C PRO A 74 -10.82 10.39 17.11
N LYS A 75 -10.39 10.77 18.25
CA LYS A 75 -10.19 9.78 19.22
C LYS A 75 -11.37 9.02 19.51
N LYS A 76 -11.75 8.55 19.54
CA LYS A 76 -12.76 7.89 19.77
C LYS A 76 -13.80 7.70 19.32
N GLU A 77 -14.02 7.44 19.04
CA GLU A 77 -14.97 7.23 18.62
C GLU A 77 -15.53 6.27 18.79
N ASP A 78 -15.87 5.95 18.87
CA ASP A 78 -16.43 5.06 19.04
C ASP A 78 -16.59 4.64 19.28
#